data_e530963bbb0d7ee033af0d87da8d2a53
#
_entry.id   e530963bbb0d7ee033af0d87da8d2a53
#
_cell.length_a   1.000
_cell.length_b   1.000
_cell.length_c   1.000
_cell.angle_alpha   90.00
_cell.angle_beta   90.00
_cell.angle_gamma   90.00
#
_symmetry.space_group_name_H-M   'P 1'
#
loop_
_entity.id
_entity.type
_entity.pdbx_description
1 polymer ?
#
loop_
_entity_poly.entity_id
_entity_poly.type
_entity_poly.pdbx_seq_one_letter_code
_entity_poly.pdbx_strand_id
1 'polypeptide(L)'
;GFPSESNGLDLPPTTLTDAAPVDRRRAVQDFLVHWRPDAALIAGTRFPPALVAEIHAAGVPLYGVFSGGASGRLPYSPWKRSLLGAVVARFTEVLVPDETMAARLAALAGPGPQVEAGGPVEDVADPLPATEAEREALATLLRARPVWLAMSVPEDELQAVIAAHTLAMR
;
A
#
# COMPACT_ATOMS: atom_id res chain seq x y z
N GLY A 1 -18.18 -9.06 -5.00
CA GLY A 1 -18.20 -8.05 -3.98
C GLY A 1 -16.96 -8.18 -3.13
N PHE A 2 -16.19 -7.12 -3.03
CA PHE A 2 -15.19 -7.04 -1.97
C PHE A 2 -15.96 -6.76 -0.69
N PRO A 3 -15.67 -7.45 0.43
CA PRO A 3 -16.32 -7.15 1.68
C PRO A 3 -15.99 -5.71 2.09
N SER A 4 -17.01 -4.94 2.40
CA SER A 4 -16.87 -3.66 3.09
C SER A 4 -16.57 -3.96 4.56
N GLU A 5 -15.37 -4.45 4.84
CA GLU A 5 -14.92 -4.59 6.21
C GLU A 5 -14.33 -3.24 6.64
N SER A 6 -15.17 -2.40 7.19
CA SER A 6 -14.75 -1.32 8.11
C SER A 6 -14.28 -1.95 9.43
N ASN A 7 -13.35 -2.91 9.34
CA ASN A 7 -12.84 -3.64 10.49
C ASN A 7 -12.01 -2.69 11.37
N GLY A 8 -12.67 -2.10 12.38
CA GLY A 8 -11.98 -1.45 13.49
C GLY A 8 -11.30 -0.12 13.20
N LEU A 9 -11.53 0.48 12.02
CA LEU A 9 -11.05 1.83 11.73
C LEU A 9 -11.95 2.84 12.45
N ASP A 10 -11.35 3.63 13.32
CA ASP A 10 -12.01 4.78 13.96
C ASP A 10 -12.12 5.92 12.94
N LEU A 11 -13.19 5.86 12.14
CA LEU A 11 -13.44 6.84 11.09
C LEU A 11 -14.19 8.04 11.63
N PRO A 12 -13.93 9.26 11.13
CA PRO A 12 -14.68 10.45 11.48
C PRO A 12 -16.19 10.23 11.33
N PRO A 13 -17.04 10.80 12.21
CA PRO A 13 -18.49 10.56 12.22
C PRO A 13 -19.22 11.01 10.95
N THR A 14 -18.58 11.82 10.11
CA THR A 14 -19.06 12.25 8.79
C THR A 14 -18.69 11.31 7.66
N THR A 15 -17.96 10.22 7.94
CA THR A 15 -17.52 9.27 6.94
C THR A 15 -18.66 8.33 6.55
N LEU A 16 -18.95 8.25 5.26
CA LEU A 16 -19.87 7.27 4.71
C LEU A 16 -19.05 6.11 4.12
N THR A 17 -19.42 4.89 4.43
CA THR A 17 -18.79 3.68 3.89
C THR A 17 -19.73 2.94 2.97
N ASP A 18 -19.27 2.56 1.80
CA ASP A 18 -20.02 1.78 0.82
C ASP A 18 -19.10 0.81 0.08
N ALA A 19 -19.68 -0.20 -0.52
CA ALA A 19 -18.94 -1.15 -1.34
C ALA A 19 -18.40 -0.48 -2.61
N ALA A 20 -17.11 -0.69 -2.89
CA ALA A 20 -16.53 -0.20 -4.13
C ALA A 20 -17.26 -0.79 -5.35
N PRO A 21 -17.49 -0.01 -6.41
CA PRO A 21 -18.17 -0.49 -7.61
C PRO A 21 -17.33 -1.58 -8.28
N VAL A 22 -18.01 -2.57 -8.87
CA VAL A 22 -17.34 -3.56 -9.71
C VAL A 22 -16.62 -2.81 -10.84
N ASP A 23 -15.38 -3.21 -11.18
CA ASP A 23 -14.55 -2.57 -12.21
C ASP A 23 -15.14 -2.79 -13.63
N ARG A 24 -16.32 -2.24 -13.84
CA ARG A 24 -17.06 -2.22 -15.11
C ARG A 24 -17.62 -0.83 -15.34
N ARG A 25 -17.49 -0.36 -16.57
CA ARG A 25 -17.87 0.98 -16.98
C ARG A 25 -19.23 1.44 -16.43
N ARG A 26 -20.29 0.67 -16.66
CA ARG A 26 -21.64 1.06 -16.23
C ARG A 26 -21.79 1.16 -14.72
N ALA A 27 -21.25 0.19 -13.99
CA ALA A 27 -21.32 0.21 -12.53
C ALA A 27 -20.58 1.41 -11.92
N VAL A 28 -19.43 1.77 -12.52
CA VAL A 28 -18.68 2.96 -12.11
C VAL A 28 -19.42 4.25 -12.45
N GLN A 29 -20.03 4.33 -13.63
CA GLN A 29 -20.84 5.49 -14.02
C GLN A 29 -22.03 5.70 -13.06
N ASP A 30 -22.76 4.63 -12.75
CA ASP A 30 -23.88 4.67 -11.81
C ASP A 30 -23.42 5.14 -10.42
N PHE A 31 -22.25 4.65 -9.97
CA PHE A 31 -21.61 5.06 -8.72
C PHE A 31 -21.24 6.55 -8.73
N LEU A 32 -20.60 7.04 -9.79
CA LEU A 32 -20.19 8.45 -9.91
C LEU A 32 -21.41 9.40 -9.98
N VAL A 33 -22.48 8.99 -10.65
CA VAL A 33 -23.73 9.75 -10.69
C VAL A 33 -24.39 9.85 -9.32
N HIS A 34 -24.30 8.77 -8.53
CA HIS A 34 -24.86 8.73 -7.18
C HIS A 34 -24.06 9.60 -6.20
N TRP A 35 -22.74 9.39 -6.13
CA TRP A 35 -21.88 10.03 -5.12
C TRP A 35 -21.41 11.43 -5.51
N ARG A 36 -21.30 11.74 -6.79
CA ARG A 36 -20.84 13.03 -7.35
C ARG A 36 -19.58 13.57 -6.63
N PRO A 37 -18.48 12.82 -6.60
CA PRO A 37 -17.29 13.22 -5.86
C PRO A 37 -16.64 14.47 -6.49
N ASP A 38 -16.16 15.39 -5.66
CA ASP A 38 -15.35 16.54 -6.07
C ASP A 38 -13.89 16.16 -6.34
N ALA A 39 -13.42 15.09 -5.71
CA ALA A 39 -12.10 14.50 -5.93
C ALA A 39 -12.16 13.01 -5.58
N ALA A 40 -11.24 12.22 -6.13
CA ALA A 40 -11.10 10.81 -5.84
C ALA A 40 -9.66 10.48 -5.44
N LEU A 41 -9.53 9.65 -4.42
CA LEU A 41 -8.26 9.07 -3.98
C LEU A 41 -8.32 7.56 -4.06
N ILE A 42 -7.37 6.96 -4.77
CA ILE A 42 -7.25 5.50 -4.83
C ILE A 42 -5.95 5.09 -4.16
N ALA A 43 -6.06 4.34 -3.08
CA ALA A 43 -4.91 3.80 -2.36
C ALA A 43 -4.81 2.28 -2.54
N GLY A 44 -3.59 1.75 -2.65
CA GLY A 44 -3.36 0.31 -2.70
C GLY A 44 -2.28 -0.13 -3.69
N THR A 45 -2.28 -1.43 -3.97
CA THR A 45 -1.30 -2.07 -4.84
C THR A 45 -1.74 -2.14 -6.31
N ARG A 46 -2.99 -1.81 -6.61
CA ARG A 46 -3.57 -1.88 -7.96
C ARG A 46 -4.59 -0.78 -8.17
N PHE A 47 -4.60 -0.26 -9.37
CA PHE A 47 -5.58 0.72 -9.81
C PHE A 47 -6.59 0.07 -10.78
N PRO A 48 -7.88 -0.03 -10.43
CA PRO A 48 -8.91 -0.62 -11.30
C PRO A 48 -9.06 0.20 -12.59
N PRO A 49 -8.81 -0.38 -13.78
CA PRO A 49 -8.73 0.41 -15.02
C PRO A 49 -10.04 1.10 -15.42
N ALA A 50 -11.20 0.44 -15.23
CA ALA A 50 -12.48 1.04 -15.57
C ALA A 50 -12.85 2.16 -14.61
N LEU A 51 -12.58 1.99 -13.30
CA LEU A 51 -12.79 3.03 -12.29
C LEU A 51 -11.97 4.28 -12.62
N VAL A 52 -10.67 4.11 -12.86
CA VAL A 52 -9.78 5.22 -13.21
C VAL A 52 -10.22 5.92 -14.50
N ALA A 53 -10.59 5.15 -15.52
CA ALA A 53 -11.02 5.71 -16.80
C ALA A 53 -12.30 6.53 -16.69
N GLU A 54 -13.30 6.06 -15.95
CA GLU A 54 -14.58 6.76 -15.81
C GLU A 54 -14.50 7.97 -14.88
N ILE A 55 -13.68 7.91 -13.80
CA ILE A 55 -13.41 9.09 -12.94
C ILE A 55 -12.75 10.19 -13.78
N HIS A 56 -11.71 9.84 -14.55
CA HIS A 56 -11.03 10.77 -15.43
C HIS A 56 -11.97 11.36 -16.51
N ALA A 57 -12.80 10.51 -17.13
CA ALA A 57 -13.79 10.94 -18.13
C ALA A 57 -14.86 11.87 -17.54
N ALA A 58 -15.18 11.74 -16.26
CA ALA A 58 -16.09 12.62 -15.54
C ALA A 58 -15.44 13.97 -15.15
N GLY A 59 -14.14 14.16 -15.42
CA GLY A 59 -13.42 15.39 -15.07
C GLY A 59 -13.13 15.52 -13.56
N VAL A 60 -13.25 14.45 -12.80
CA VAL A 60 -12.98 14.44 -11.35
C VAL A 60 -11.47 14.33 -11.13
N PRO A 61 -10.85 15.24 -10.37
CA PRO A 61 -9.43 15.13 -10.00
C PRO A 61 -9.14 13.80 -9.31
N LEU A 62 -8.13 13.07 -9.80
CA LEU A 62 -7.83 11.73 -9.36
C LEU A 62 -6.41 11.65 -8.80
N TYR A 63 -6.32 11.25 -7.55
CA TYR A 63 -5.09 11.06 -6.80
C TYR A 63 -4.83 9.59 -6.53
N GLY A 64 -3.57 9.19 -6.55
CA GLY A 64 -3.16 7.82 -6.31
C GLY A 64 -2.14 7.71 -5.19
N VAL A 65 -2.31 6.72 -4.31
CA VAL A 65 -1.28 6.29 -3.36
C VAL A 65 -0.96 4.84 -3.64
N PHE A 66 0.19 4.61 -4.27
CA PHE A 66 0.64 3.28 -4.63
C PHE A 66 1.55 2.74 -3.53
N SER A 67 1.03 1.86 -2.71
CA SER A 67 1.75 1.31 -1.55
C SER A 67 2.86 0.30 -1.91
N GLY A 68 3.04 -0.01 -3.20
CA GLY A 68 3.94 -1.08 -3.63
C GLY A 68 3.41 -2.46 -3.22
N GLY A 69 3.31 -3.41 -4.13
CA GLY A 69 3.08 -4.81 -3.70
C GLY A 69 4.33 -5.34 -2.99
N ALA A 70 4.23 -6.43 -2.27
CA ALA A 70 5.30 -7.08 -1.50
C ALA A 70 6.64 -7.30 -2.29
N SER A 71 6.68 -7.05 -3.57
CA SER A 71 7.86 -7.12 -4.43
C SER A 71 8.29 -5.80 -5.06
N GLY A 72 7.53 -4.69 -4.94
CA GLY A 72 7.86 -3.41 -5.57
C GLY A 72 8.11 -3.50 -7.09
N ARG A 73 7.65 -4.56 -7.74
CA ARG A 73 8.00 -4.87 -9.13
C ARG A 73 6.88 -4.48 -10.09
N LEU A 74 7.25 -3.75 -11.12
CA LEU A 74 6.37 -3.50 -12.25
C LEU A 74 6.11 -4.80 -13.04
N PRO A 75 4.96 -4.90 -13.73
CA PRO A 75 4.65 -6.07 -14.54
C PRO A 75 5.74 -6.38 -15.58
N TYR A 76 6.11 -7.64 -15.74
CA TYR A 76 7.11 -8.05 -16.75
C TYR A 76 6.57 -7.95 -18.18
N SER A 77 5.27 -8.18 -18.38
CA SER A 77 4.66 -8.20 -19.69
C SER A 77 4.54 -6.80 -20.31
N PRO A 78 5.00 -6.59 -21.56
CA PRO A 78 4.93 -5.30 -22.23
C PRO A 78 3.51 -4.71 -22.30
N TRP A 79 2.50 -5.53 -22.58
CA TRP A 79 1.12 -5.07 -22.67
C TRP A 79 0.56 -4.64 -21.31
N LYS A 80 0.94 -5.32 -20.21
CA LYS A 80 0.58 -4.91 -18.85
C LYS A 80 1.25 -3.60 -18.44
N ARG A 81 2.49 -3.37 -18.89
CA ARG A 81 3.18 -2.08 -18.69
C ARG A 81 2.48 -0.96 -19.44
N SER A 82 2.13 -1.19 -20.70
CA SER A 82 1.38 -0.20 -21.50
C SER A 82 0.02 0.12 -20.86
N LEU A 83 -0.70 -0.90 -20.38
CA LEU A 83 -1.96 -0.69 -19.66
C LEU A 83 -1.73 0.11 -18.36
N LEU A 84 -0.72 -0.23 -17.57
CA LEU A 84 -0.40 0.50 -16.35
C LEU A 84 -0.05 1.97 -16.68
N GLY A 85 0.77 2.22 -17.66
CA GLY A 85 1.07 3.58 -18.12
C GLY A 85 -0.18 4.36 -18.53
N ALA A 86 -1.05 3.74 -19.31
CA ALA A 86 -2.32 4.35 -19.70
C ALA A 86 -3.28 4.60 -18.54
N VAL A 87 -3.25 3.78 -17.49
CA VAL A 87 -4.02 3.99 -16.26
C VAL A 87 -3.41 5.15 -15.45
N VAL A 88 -2.09 5.12 -15.21
CA VAL A 88 -1.38 6.16 -14.43
C VAL A 88 -1.48 7.52 -15.12
N ALA A 89 -1.43 7.59 -16.43
CA ALA A 89 -1.58 8.84 -17.20
C ALA A 89 -2.89 9.60 -16.95
N ARG A 90 -3.87 8.99 -16.31
CA ARG A 90 -5.18 9.59 -15.99
C ARG A 90 -5.24 10.22 -14.61
N PHE A 91 -4.21 10.03 -13.81
CA PHE A 91 -4.13 10.64 -12.49
C PHE A 91 -3.67 12.10 -12.58
N THR A 92 -4.08 12.90 -11.65
CA THR A 92 -3.53 14.24 -11.40
C THR A 92 -2.16 14.09 -10.74
N GLU A 93 -2.10 13.25 -9.72
CA GLU A 93 -0.88 12.99 -8.96
C GLU A 93 -0.87 11.56 -8.43
N VAL A 94 0.30 10.94 -8.37
CA VAL A 94 0.50 9.61 -7.80
C VAL A 94 1.69 9.62 -6.85
N LEU A 95 1.45 9.28 -5.60
CA LEU A 95 2.50 9.05 -4.61
C LEU A 95 2.94 7.58 -4.64
N VAL A 96 4.24 7.36 -4.58
CA VAL A 96 4.86 6.02 -4.59
C VAL A 96 5.90 5.90 -3.47
N PRO A 97 6.31 4.67 -3.10
CA PRO A 97 7.20 4.48 -1.96
C PRO A 97 8.60 5.07 -2.12
N ASP A 98 9.13 5.09 -3.34
CA ASP A 98 10.53 5.48 -3.57
C ASP A 98 10.75 6.13 -4.94
N GLU A 99 11.87 6.84 -5.07
CA GLU A 99 12.28 7.55 -6.28
C GLU A 99 12.46 6.62 -7.50
N THR A 100 12.88 5.38 -7.27
CA THR A 100 13.05 4.40 -8.35
C THR A 100 11.71 4.04 -8.97
N MET A 101 10.69 3.86 -8.13
CA MET A 101 9.31 3.61 -8.57
C MET A 101 8.73 4.85 -9.24
N ALA A 102 8.97 6.06 -8.69
CA ALA A 102 8.53 7.32 -9.27
C ALA A 102 9.05 7.48 -10.70
N ALA A 103 10.36 7.35 -10.90
CA ALA A 103 10.97 7.45 -12.21
C ALA A 103 10.42 6.41 -13.22
N ARG A 104 10.20 5.17 -12.76
CA ARG A 104 9.66 4.09 -13.60
C ARG A 104 8.20 4.32 -13.99
N LEU A 105 7.35 4.76 -13.07
CA LEU A 105 5.95 5.05 -13.37
C LEU A 105 5.80 6.29 -14.25
N ALA A 106 6.56 7.36 -13.98
CA ALA A 106 6.60 8.55 -14.83
C ALA A 106 7.01 8.21 -16.27
N ALA A 107 8.03 7.37 -16.44
CA ALA A 107 8.45 6.91 -17.78
C ALA A 107 7.37 6.10 -18.51
N LEU A 108 6.51 5.37 -17.80
CA LEU A 108 5.41 4.61 -18.39
C LEU A 108 4.19 5.48 -18.70
N ALA A 109 3.88 6.43 -17.84
CA ALA A 109 2.72 7.30 -17.97
C ALA A 109 2.92 8.39 -19.05
N GLY A 110 4.16 8.77 -19.28
CA GLY A 110 4.46 9.92 -20.15
C GLY A 110 4.13 11.26 -19.51
N PRO A 111 4.04 12.33 -20.30
CA PRO A 111 3.71 13.65 -19.78
C PRO A 111 2.24 13.71 -19.32
N GLY A 112 2.02 14.21 -18.13
CA GLY A 112 0.67 14.41 -17.59
C GLY A 112 0.63 14.34 -16.07
N PRO A 113 0.64 13.16 -15.45
CA PRO A 113 0.53 13.05 -14.01
C PRO A 113 1.84 13.47 -13.30
N GLN A 114 1.69 14.06 -12.13
CA GLN A 114 2.80 14.25 -11.22
C GLN A 114 3.03 12.92 -10.47
N VAL A 115 4.22 12.35 -10.57
CA VAL A 115 4.56 11.11 -9.87
C VAL A 115 5.71 11.40 -8.92
N GLU A 116 5.44 11.28 -7.63
CA GLU A 116 6.37 11.65 -6.58
C GLU A 116 6.63 10.52 -5.59
N ALA A 117 7.83 10.50 -5.02
CA ALA A 117 8.16 9.62 -3.91
C ALA A 117 7.67 10.24 -2.60
N GLY A 118 6.60 9.67 -2.03
CA GLY A 118 6.05 10.08 -0.74
C GLY A 118 6.53 9.25 0.44
N GLY A 119 7.41 8.27 0.19
CA GLY A 119 7.80 7.29 1.19
C GLY A 119 6.82 6.10 1.29
N PRO A 120 7.18 5.06 2.04
CA PRO A 120 6.28 3.94 2.29
C PRO A 120 5.07 4.43 3.09
N VAL A 121 3.87 4.05 2.63
CA VAL A 121 2.66 4.23 3.44
C VAL A 121 2.62 3.08 4.44
N GLU A 122 3.15 3.33 5.60
CA GLU A 122 3.12 2.39 6.72
C GLU A 122 2.16 2.92 7.77
N ASP A 123 1.38 2.01 8.31
CA ASP A 123 0.61 2.32 9.51
C ASP A 123 1.63 2.60 10.62
N VAL A 124 1.55 3.78 11.23
CA VAL A 124 2.29 4.04 12.46
C VAL A 124 1.60 3.20 13.51
N ALA A 125 2.01 1.93 13.59
CA ALA A 125 1.47 1.02 14.57
C ALA A 125 1.73 1.58 15.97
N ASP A 126 0.69 1.76 16.75
CA ASP A 126 0.83 1.96 18.18
C ASP A 126 1.70 0.85 18.78
N PRO A 127 2.54 1.16 19.75
CA PRO A 127 3.32 0.13 20.42
C PRO A 127 2.41 -1.02 20.82
N LEU A 128 2.81 -2.26 20.52
CA LEU A 128 2.05 -3.44 20.90
C LEU A 128 1.72 -3.38 22.39
N PRO A 129 0.46 -3.59 22.79
CA PRO A 129 0.09 -3.59 24.18
C PRO A 129 0.88 -4.68 24.92
N ALA A 130 1.59 -4.29 25.95
CA ALA A 130 2.33 -5.21 26.82
C ALA A 130 1.89 -5.00 28.26
N THR A 131 1.69 -6.10 28.99
CA THR A 131 1.47 -6.02 30.42
C THR A 131 2.79 -5.80 31.14
N GLU A 132 2.86 -4.85 32.05
CA GLU A 132 4.10 -4.53 32.80
C GLU A 132 4.63 -5.76 33.55
N ALA A 133 3.73 -6.59 34.07
CA ALA A 133 4.10 -7.82 34.76
C ALA A 133 4.81 -8.83 33.85
N GLU A 134 4.35 -9.00 32.61
CA GLU A 134 5.01 -9.88 31.63
C GLU A 134 6.35 -9.29 31.18
N ARG A 135 6.41 -7.98 30.97
CA ARG A 135 7.66 -7.29 30.66
C ARG A 135 8.72 -7.48 31.74
N GLU A 136 8.36 -7.31 33.01
CA GLU A 136 9.26 -7.50 34.15
C GLU A 136 9.70 -8.95 34.33
N ALA A 137 8.78 -9.90 34.14
CA ALA A 137 9.10 -11.34 34.19
C ALA A 137 10.13 -11.71 33.12
N LEU A 138 9.90 -11.23 31.86
CA LEU A 138 10.82 -11.46 30.76
C LEU A 138 12.17 -10.76 30.98
N ALA A 139 12.16 -9.51 31.45
CA ALA A 139 13.37 -8.76 31.77
C ALA A 139 14.19 -9.44 32.85
N THR A 140 13.54 -10.04 33.83
CA THR A 140 14.20 -10.79 34.90
C THR A 140 14.83 -12.08 34.36
N LEU A 141 14.11 -12.80 33.48
CA LEU A 141 14.62 -14.02 32.85
C LEU A 141 15.83 -13.75 31.95
N LEU A 142 15.83 -12.61 31.26
CA LEU A 142 16.87 -12.22 30.31
C LEU A 142 18.01 -11.40 30.93
N ARG A 143 17.92 -11.08 32.22
CA ARG A 143 18.90 -10.27 32.94
C ARG A 143 20.28 -10.90 32.85
N ALA A 144 21.29 -10.08 32.55
CA ALA A 144 22.69 -10.48 32.39
C ALA A 144 22.99 -11.38 31.16
N ARG A 145 22.11 -11.44 30.18
CA ARG A 145 22.39 -12.11 28.91
C ARG A 145 22.35 -11.10 27.78
N PRO A 146 23.26 -11.10 26.81
CA PRO A 146 23.08 -10.40 25.56
C PRO A 146 21.95 -11.10 24.78
N VAL A 147 20.92 -10.34 24.47
CA VAL A 147 19.73 -10.85 23.76
C VAL A 147 19.53 -10.07 22.47
N TRP A 148 19.27 -10.79 21.41
CA TRP A 148 18.79 -10.24 20.16
C TRP A 148 17.65 -11.09 19.63
N LEU A 149 16.77 -10.50 18.86
CA LEU A 149 15.58 -11.14 18.33
C LEU A 149 15.63 -11.12 16.81
N ALA A 150 15.44 -12.26 16.18
CA ALA A 150 15.18 -12.38 14.74
C ALA A 150 13.70 -12.69 14.54
N MET A 151 13.00 -11.81 13.81
CA MET A 151 11.58 -11.96 13.53
C MET A 151 11.34 -12.19 12.03
N SER A 152 10.29 -12.95 11.71
CA SER A 152 9.85 -13.18 10.33
C SER A 152 10.96 -13.70 9.41
N VAL A 153 11.87 -14.52 9.95
CA VAL A 153 12.99 -15.10 9.20
C VAL A 153 12.45 -16.13 8.20
N PRO A 154 12.65 -15.96 6.89
CA PRO A 154 12.33 -16.96 5.89
C PRO A 154 13.10 -18.26 6.15
N GLU A 155 12.52 -19.41 5.78
CA GLU A 155 13.11 -20.72 6.04
C GLU A 155 14.50 -20.88 5.36
N ASP A 156 14.66 -20.33 4.19
CA ASP A 156 15.92 -20.34 3.42
C ASP A 156 17.01 -19.45 4.03
N GLU A 157 16.67 -18.47 4.87
CA GLU A 157 17.63 -17.61 5.58
C GLU A 157 17.96 -18.09 7.01
N LEU A 158 17.23 -19.06 7.53
CA LEU A 158 17.37 -19.54 8.92
C LEU A 158 18.81 -19.99 9.24
N GLN A 159 19.47 -20.65 8.29
CA GLN A 159 20.85 -21.12 8.49
C GLN A 159 21.86 -19.97 8.62
N ALA A 160 21.64 -18.88 7.89
CA ALA A 160 22.47 -17.68 8.01
C ALA A 160 22.31 -17.00 9.37
N VAL A 161 21.07 -16.95 9.89
CA VAL A 161 20.77 -16.40 11.22
C VAL A 161 21.43 -17.24 12.32
N ILE A 162 21.35 -18.58 12.25
CA ILE A 162 22.00 -19.50 13.20
C ILE A 162 23.53 -19.34 13.16
N ALA A 163 24.11 -19.22 11.97
CA ALA A 163 25.55 -19.01 11.81
C ALA A 163 26.00 -17.67 12.42
N ALA A 164 25.23 -16.59 12.19
CA ALA A 164 25.48 -15.28 12.79
C ALA A 164 25.41 -15.33 14.31
N HIS A 165 24.42 -16.02 14.88
CA HIS A 165 24.31 -16.22 16.32
C HIS A 165 25.54 -16.94 16.88
N THR A 166 25.98 -18.02 16.23
CA THR A 166 27.18 -18.79 16.67
C THR A 166 28.45 -17.95 16.64
N LEU A 167 28.58 -17.01 15.71
CA LEU A 167 29.68 -16.07 15.63
C LEU A 167 29.62 -15.00 16.74
N ALA A 168 28.45 -14.50 17.05
CA ALA A 168 28.22 -13.46 18.04
C ALA A 168 28.44 -13.98 19.51
N MET A 169 28.33 -15.29 19.70
CA MET A 169 28.50 -15.93 21.03
C MET A 169 29.93 -16.37 21.31
N ARG A 170 30.89 -16.11 20.42
CA ARG A 170 32.33 -16.37 20.61
C ARG A 170 33.04 -15.17 21.16
#